data_fd534fb351e1340150a7b6a66105db9f
#
_entry.id   fd534fb351e1340150a7b6a66105db9f
#
_cell.length_a   1.000
_cell.length_b   1.000
_cell.length_c   1.000
_cell.angle_alpha   90.00
_cell.angle_beta   90.00
_cell.angle_gamma   90.00
#
_symmetry.space_group_name_H-M   'P 1'
#
loop_
_entity.id
_entity.type
_entity.pdbx_description
1 polymer ?
#
loop_
_entity_poly.entity_id
_entity_poly.type
_entity_poly.pdbx_seq_one_letter_code
_entity_poly.pdbx_strand_id
1 'polypeptide(L)'
;MARVRCITEMGMGVDVHGRDATKAAKRAVSDAIRHSSLGFAKMLGKTAHDMFVEVRIGVPDPAAVDTSAVAKELPYGTVTVSAEKGGLEVAAESGNDSILIANAAVIVSFDDGKGGS
;
A
#
# COMPACT_ATOMS: atom_id res chain seq x y z
N MET A 1 -4.63 -0.42 24.99
CA MET A 1 -3.75 -0.95 23.93
C MET A 1 -3.30 0.19 23.03
N ALA A 2 -2.01 0.45 22.97
CA ALA A 2 -1.48 1.52 22.17
C ALA A 2 -0.71 0.94 20.96
N ARG A 3 -0.97 1.49 19.78
CA ARG A 3 -0.22 1.15 18.59
C ARG A 3 0.89 2.18 18.39
N VAL A 4 2.09 1.69 18.22
CA VAL A 4 3.25 2.54 17.98
C VAL A 4 3.66 2.37 16.52
N ARG A 5 3.62 3.48 15.79
CA ARG A 5 4.08 3.49 14.41
C ARG A 5 5.59 3.32 14.38
N CYS A 6 6.05 2.32 13.64
CA CYS A 6 7.48 2.00 13.57
C CYS A 6 8.08 2.33 12.22
N ILE A 7 7.35 2.07 11.14
CA ILE A 7 7.88 2.20 9.79
C ILE A 7 6.80 2.80 8.90
N THR A 8 7.21 3.71 8.04
CA THR A 8 6.37 4.22 6.95
C THR A 8 7.20 4.15 5.68
N GLU A 9 6.71 3.39 4.71
CA GLU A 9 7.34 3.28 3.39
C GLU A 9 6.39 3.82 2.33
N MET A 10 6.96 4.47 1.34
CA MET A 10 6.19 5.06 0.24
C MET A 10 6.59 4.41 -1.06
N GLY A 11 5.63 4.24 -1.95
CA GLY A 11 5.89 3.67 -3.25
C GLY A 11 4.97 4.23 -4.31
N MET A 12 5.31 3.96 -5.56
CA MET A 12 4.55 4.38 -6.73
C MET A 12 4.43 3.20 -7.69
N GLY A 13 3.26 3.06 -8.28
CA GLY A 13 3.00 2.05 -9.30
C GLY A 13 2.33 2.67 -10.50
N VAL A 14 2.60 2.11 -11.67
CA VAL A 14 2.10 2.63 -12.94
C VAL A 14 1.42 1.50 -13.70
N ASP A 15 0.25 1.81 -14.28
CA ASP A 15 -0.37 0.96 -15.29
C ASP A 15 -0.44 1.77 -16.59
N VAL A 16 0.25 1.29 -17.62
CA VAL A 16 0.39 2.03 -18.87
C VAL A 16 -0.73 1.71 -19.87
N HIS A 17 -1.45 0.63 -19.66
CA HIS A 17 -2.54 0.21 -20.53
C HIS A 17 -3.68 -0.36 -19.70
N GLY A 18 -4.92 -0.07 -20.10
CA GLY A 18 -6.09 -0.67 -19.50
C GLY A 18 -6.67 0.09 -18.32
N ARG A 19 -6.01 1.10 -17.83
CA ARG A 19 -6.49 1.96 -16.72
C ARG A 19 -6.88 1.13 -15.49
N ASP A 20 -6.08 0.12 -15.17
CA ASP A 20 -6.37 -0.77 -14.05
C ASP A 20 -5.82 -0.18 -12.75
N ALA A 21 -6.69 0.46 -11.98
CA ALA A 21 -6.32 1.09 -10.72
C ALA A 21 -5.81 0.09 -9.69
N THR A 22 -6.40 -1.10 -9.62
CA THR A 22 -5.95 -2.15 -8.71
C THR A 22 -4.54 -2.62 -9.05
N LYS A 23 -4.25 -2.79 -10.33
CA LYS A 23 -2.92 -3.20 -10.79
C LYS A 23 -1.88 -2.14 -10.45
N ALA A 24 -2.20 -0.86 -10.70
CA ALA A 24 -1.31 0.24 -10.34
C ALA A 24 -1.09 0.29 -8.83
N ALA A 25 -2.15 0.09 -8.03
CA ALA A 25 -2.06 0.07 -6.58
C ALA A 25 -1.18 -1.08 -6.07
N LYS A 26 -1.33 -2.28 -6.64
CA LYS A 26 -0.48 -3.43 -6.28
C LYS A 26 0.99 -3.14 -6.56
N ARG A 27 1.28 -2.53 -7.68
CA ARG A 27 2.65 -2.14 -8.05
C ARG A 27 3.19 -1.09 -7.09
N ALA A 28 2.36 -0.15 -6.66
CA ALA A 28 2.76 0.87 -5.70
C ALA A 28 3.12 0.25 -4.34
N VAL A 29 2.32 -0.70 -3.86
CA VAL A 29 2.61 -1.43 -2.61
C VAL A 29 3.89 -2.24 -2.74
N SER A 30 4.06 -2.95 -3.85
CA SER A 30 5.27 -3.72 -4.11
C SER A 30 6.52 -2.83 -4.12
N ASP A 31 6.41 -1.66 -4.72
CA ASP A 31 7.50 -0.68 -4.75
C ASP A 31 7.84 -0.20 -3.34
N ALA A 32 6.83 0.15 -2.54
CA ALA A 32 7.02 0.57 -1.16
C ALA A 32 7.75 -0.49 -0.33
N ILE A 33 7.35 -1.75 -0.47
CA ILE A 33 7.95 -2.86 0.27
C ILE A 33 9.39 -3.09 -0.16
N ARG A 34 9.69 -2.98 -1.45
CA ARG A 34 11.05 -3.19 -1.96
C ARG A 34 12.04 -2.14 -1.49
N HIS A 35 11.59 -0.95 -1.14
CA HIS A 35 12.45 0.09 -0.59
C HIS A 35 12.73 -0.13 0.89
N SER A 36 12.09 -1.12 1.50
CA SER A 36 12.28 -1.41 2.91
C SER A 36 13.67 -1.96 3.19
N SER A 37 14.22 -1.59 4.33
CA SER A 37 15.52 -2.08 4.75
C SER A 37 15.45 -3.57 5.10
N LEU A 38 16.61 -4.21 5.16
CA LEU A 38 16.73 -5.58 5.64
C LEU A 38 16.20 -5.73 7.06
N GLY A 39 16.34 -4.67 7.87
CA GLY A 39 15.80 -4.66 9.23
C GLY A 39 14.28 -4.83 9.25
N PHE A 40 13.60 -4.25 8.28
CA PHE A 40 12.15 -4.42 8.14
C PHE A 40 11.79 -5.89 7.90
N ALA A 41 12.51 -6.56 6.99
CA ALA A 41 12.26 -7.97 6.69
C ALA A 41 12.50 -8.86 7.91
N LYS A 42 13.54 -8.58 8.68
CA LYS A 42 13.82 -9.31 9.93
C LYS A 42 12.73 -9.08 10.96
N MET A 43 12.27 -7.85 11.07
CA MET A 43 11.21 -7.50 12.01
C MET A 43 9.91 -8.21 11.65
N LEU A 44 9.57 -8.28 10.38
CA LEU A 44 8.41 -9.02 9.90
C LEU A 44 8.47 -10.49 10.31
N GLY A 45 9.63 -11.11 10.17
CA GLY A 45 9.81 -12.52 10.51
C GLY A 45 9.61 -12.82 12.00
N LYS A 46 9.92 -11.87 12.87
CA LYS A 46 9.82 -12.06 14.32
C LYS A 46 8.45 -11.75 14.88
N THR A 47 7.77 -10.76 14.32
CA THR A 47 6.57 -10.18 14.92
C THR A 47 5.42 -10.09 13.93
N ALA A 48 5.43 -10.93 12.91
CA ALA A 48 4.46 -10.85 11.81
C ALA A 48 3.01 -10.89 12.29
N HIS A 49 2.69 -11.67 13.32
CA HIS A 49 1.33 -11.81 13.81
C HIS A 49 0.88 -10.64 14.70
N ASP A 50 1.82 -9.89 15.24
CA ASP A 50 1.53 -8.77 16.14
C ASP A 50 1.55 -7.43 15.43
N MET A 51 1.73 -7.46 14.11
CA MET A 51 1.92 -6.29 13.29
C MET A 51 0.59 -5.79 12.74
N PHE A 52 0.41 -4.49 12.76
CA PHE A 52 -0.70 -3.83 12.08
C PHE A 52 -0.15 -3.09 10.88
N VAL A 53 -0.70 -3.38 9.72
CA VAL A 53 -0.25 -2.77 8.47
C VAL A 53 -1.41 -1.98 7.88
N GLU A 54 -1.25 -0.69 7.83
CA GLU A 54 -2.19 0.20 7.16
C GLU A 54 -1.62 0.57 5.80
N VAL A 55 -2.39 0.32 4.75
CA VAL A 55 -2.02 0.69 3.39
C VAL A 55 -2.98 1.76 2.90
N ARG A 56 -2.44 2.90 2.52
CA ARG A 56 -3.21 3.98 1.93
C ARG A 56 -2.82 4.11 0.48
N ILE A 57 -3.81 4.03 -0.39
CA ILE A 57 -3.61 4.11 -1.85
C ILE A 57 -4.17 5.43 -2.36
N GLY A 58 -3.34 6.17 -3.09
CA GLY A 58 -3.79 7.37 -3.79
C GLY A 58 -3.94 7.08 -5.27
N VAL A 59 -5.15 7.22 -5.79
CA VAL A 59 -5.47 7.06 -7.21
C VAL A 59 -6.53 8.09 -7.61
N PRO A 60 -6.63 8.46 -8.89
CA PRO A 60 -7.64 9.41 -9.33
C PRO A 60 -9.08 8.97 -9.07
N ASP A 61 -9.36 7.67 -9.19
CA ASP A 61 -10.68 7.10 -8.90
C ASP A 61 -10.55 6.01 -7.82
N PRO A 62 -10.67 6.38 -6.53
CA PRO A 62 -10.52 5.41 -5.44
C PRO A 62 -11.50 4.25 -5.49
N ALA A 63 -12.71 4.47 -6.01
CA ALA A 63 -13.72 3.42 -6.08
C ALA A 63 -13.33 2.30 -7.04
N ALA A 64 -12.38 2.54 -7.94
CA ALA A 64 -11.92 1.53 -8.89
C ALA A 64 -10.91 0.55 -8.29
N VAL A 65 -10.44 0.76 -7.07
CA VAL A 65 -9.44 -0.10 -6.43
C VAL A 65 -10.15 -1.23 -5.68
N ASP A 66 -9.77 -2.47 -6.00
CA ASP A 66 -10.15 -3.63 -5.21
C ASP A 66 -9.20 -3.75 -4.03
N THR A 67 -9.60 -3.22 -2.88
CA THR A 67 -8.75 -3.19 -1.69
C THR A 67 -8.43 -4.58 -1.16
N SER A 68 -9.32 -5.54 -1.33
CA SER A 68 -9.07 -6.93 -0.94
C SER A 68 -7.94 -7.55 -1.74
N ALA A 69 -7.90 -7.26 -3.04
CA ALA A 69 -6.84 -7.74 -3.91
C ALA A 69 -5.50 -7.11 -3.54
N VAL A 70 -5.50 -5.81 -3.20
CA VAL A 70 -4.27 -5.12 -2.77
C VAL A 70 -3.76 -5.68 -1.45
N ALA A 71 -4.66 -5.99 -0.51
CA ALA A 71 -4.27 -6.56 0.78
C ALA A 71 -3.49 -7.87 0.65
N LYS A 72 -3.74 -8.63 -0.40
CA LYS A 72 -3.05 -9.91 -0.64
C LYS A 72 -1.56 -9.73 -0.98
N GLU A 73 -1.12 -8.52 -1.29
CA GLU A 73 0.30 -8.24 -1.50
C GLU A 73 1.08 -8.27 -0.17
N LEU A 74 0.38 -8.27 0.94
CA LEU A 74 0.98 -8.22 2.28
C LEU A 74 0.59 -9.49 3.05
N PRO A 75 1.46 -10.49 3.10
CA PRO A 75 1.12 -11.79 3.68
C PRO A 75 1.18 -11.84 5.20
N TYR A 76 1.56 -10.76 5.86
CA TYR A 76 1.79 -10.75 7.30
C TYR A 76 0.97 -9.68 8.01
N GLY A 77 0.58 -10.00 9.24
CA GLY A 77 -0.04 -9.05 10.13
C GLY A 77 -1.52 -8.83 9.85
N THR A 78 -2.10 -7.89 10.56
CA THR A 78 -3.47 -7.42 10.34
C THR A 78 -3.40 -6.27 9.35
N VAL A 79 -3.89 -6.50 8.14
CA VAL A 79 -3.76 -5.55 7.03
C VAL A 79 -5.09 -4.85 6.79
N THR A 80 -5.04 -3.53 6.73
CA THR A 80 -6.17 -2.71 6.29
C THR A 80 -5.74 -1.88 5.11
N VAL A 81 -6.58 -1.82 4.08
CA VAL A 81 -6.29 -1.07 2.86
C VAL A 81 -7.42 -0.08 2.62
N SER A 82 -7.05 1.16 2.38
CA SER A 82 -8.00 2.20 2.00
C SER A 82 -7.49 2.90 0.73
N ALA A 83 -8.41 3.43 -0.05
CA ALA A 83 -8.10 4.20 -1.24
C ALA A 83 -8.68 5.60 -1.11
N GLU A 84 -7.92 6.58 -1.57
CA GLU A 84 -8.31 7.99 -1.53
C GLU A 84 -7.85 8.68 -2.82
N LYS A 85 -8.37 9.85 -3.08
CA LYS A 85 -7.94 10.60 -4.27
C LYS A 85 -6.47 10.96 -4.17
N GLY A 86 -5.76 10.66 -5.25
CA GLY A 86 -4.33 10.93 -5.38
C GLY A 86 -3.83 10.37 -6.69
N GLY A 87 -2.54 10.15 -6.78
CA GLY A 87 -1.95 9.66 -8.02
C GLY A 87 -2.11 10.64 -9.17
N LEU A 88 -2.09 10.09 -10.37
CA LEU A 88 -2.20 10.90 -11.58
C LEU A 88 -2.67 10.03 -12.73
N GLU A 89 -3.50 10.59 -13.58
CA GLU A 89 -3.88 9.94 -14.84
C GLU A 89 -3.51 10.87 -15.98
N VAL A 90 -2.76 10.34 -16.94
CA VAL A 90 -2.37 11.08 -18.14
C VAL A 90 -2.96 10.36 -19.35
N ALA A 91 -3.87 11.04 -20.04
CA ALA A 91 -4.50 10.48 -21.22
C ALA A 91 -3.48 10.25 -22.32
N ALA A 92 -3.58 9.11 -23.00
CA ALA A 92 -2.78 8.86 -24.18
C ALA A 92 -3.17 9.83 -25.29
N GLU A 93 -2.24 10.11 -26.18
CA GLU A 93 -2.48 11.03 -27.29
C GLU A 93 -3.65 10.58 -28.15
N SER A 94 -3.85 9.28 -28.31
CA SER A 94 -4.96 8.71 -29.03
C SER A 94 -6.34 8.97 -28.39
N GLY A 95 -6.36 9.26 -27.08
CA GLY A 95 -7.59 9.41 -26.32
C GLY A 95 -8.28 8.10 -25.92
N ASN A 96 -7.74 6.96 -26.33
CA ASN A 96 -8.36 5.65 -26.08
C ASN A 96 -7.81 4.94 -24.84
N ASP A 97 -6.75 5.47 -24.25
CA ASP A 97 -6.11 4.85 -23.09
C ASP A 97 -5.48 5.94 -22.22
N SER A 98 -4.94 5.53 -21.09
CA SER A 98 -4.29 6.44 -20.14
C SER A 98 -3.15 5.74 -19.44
N ILE A 99 -2.19 6.54 -19.02
CA ILE A 99 -1.18 6.10 -18.05
C ILE A 99 -1.73 6.46 -16.68
N LEU A 100 -1.84 5.46 -15.82
CA LEU A 100 -2.40 5.61 -14.49
C LEU A 100 -1.32 5.40 -13.44
N ILE A 101 -1.13 6.39 -12.57
CA ILE A 101 -0.14 6.35 -11.51
C ILE A 101 -0.85 6.28 -10.17
N ALA A 102 -0.47 5.28 -9.37
CA ALA A 102 -0.92 5.15 -7.99
C ALA A 102 0.24 5.43 -7.04
N ASN A 103 -0.08 6.02 -5.90
CA ASN A 103 0.84 6.15 -4.77
C ASN A 103 0.39 5.19 -3.68
N ALA A 104 1.34 4.70 -2.89
CA ALA A 104 1.03 3.90 -1.72
C ALA A 104 1.85 4.35 -0.54
N ALA A 105 1.21 4.39 0.64
CA ALA A 105 1.89 4.50 1.91
C ALA A 105 1.63 3.21 2.67
N VAL A 106 2.68 2.55 3.11
CA VAL A 106 2.60 1.33 3.92
C VAL A 106 3.10 1.70 5.30
N ILE A 107 2.20 1.69 6.27
CA ILE A 107 2.45 2.14 7.64
C ILE A 107 2.37 0.93 8.56
N VAL A 108 3.47 0.61 9.22
CA VAL A 108 3.56 -0.53 10.12
C VAL A 108 3.57 -0.04 11.57
N SER A 109 2.69 -0.63 12.36
CA SER A 109 2.57 -0.33 13.78
C SER A 109 2.54 -1.61 14.58
N PHE A 110 2.96 -1.52 15.83
CA PHE A 110 2.89 -2.61 16.77
C PHE A 110 2.14 -2.14 18.02
N ASP A 111 1.55 -3.11 18.71
CA ASP A 111 1.06 -2.88 20.06
C ASP A 111 2.27 -2.83 20.99
N ASP A 112 2.38 -1.78 21.77
CA ASP A 112 3.52 -1.61 22.70
C ASP A 112 3.40 -2.46 23.96
N GLY A 113 2.31 -3.19 24.11
CA GLY A 113 2.07 -4.03 25.26
C GLY A 113 1.69 -3.28 26.53
N LYS A 114 1.58 -1.97 26.47
CA LYS A 114 1.28 -1.11 27.64
C LYS A 114 -0.12 -0.57 27.60
N GLY A 115 -0.62 -0.31 26.43
CA GLY A 115 -1.93 0.29 26.29
C GLY A 115 -3.02 -0.71 26.62
N GLY A 116 -4.13 -0.23 27.12
CA GLY A 116 -5.27 -1.07 27.40
C GLY A 116 -5.11 -1.96 28.64
N SER A 117 -4.00 -1.91 29.24
CA SER A 117 -3.76 -2.63 30.48
C SER A 117 -4.29 -1.84 31.66
#